data_0308f9842842ed61fcdfc80f06b0c36f
#
_entry.id   0308f9842842ed61fcdfc80f06b0c36f
#
_cell.length_a   1.000
_cell.length_b   1.000
_cell.length_c   1.000
_cell.angle_alpha   90.00
_cell.angle_beta   90.00
_cell.angle_gamma   90.00
#
_symmetry.space_group_name_H-M   'P 1'
#
loop_
_entity.id
_entity.type
_entity.pdbx_description
1 polymer ?
#
loop_
_entity_poly.entity_id
_entity_poly.type
_entity_poly.pdbx_seq_one_letter_code
_entity_poly.pdbx_strand_id
1 'polypeptide(L)'
;MRGIDGVLKEELERLLELEKSYLREIKALPKGSIQQKKIKKKSYPYLVRRDGSDVVYDYLGKLSKAEIEKLESKIEQRRKFEGLLREVRRNISRLKKIVYGRKRTV
;
A
#
# COMPACT_ATOMS: atom_id res chain seq x y z
N MET A 1 -35.63 7.89 9.92
CA MET A 1 -34.86 6.96 10.77
C MET A 1 -34.20 5.90 9.89
N ARG A 2 -32.91 5.72 10.04
CA ARG A 2 -32.18 4.74 9.26
C ARG A 2 -32.20 3.38 9.98
N GLY A 3 -32.54 2.35 9.23
CA GLY A 3 -32.39 0.99 9.74
C GLY A 3 -30.93 0.52 9.69
N ILE A 4 -30.69 -0.70 10.17
CA ILE A 4 -29.38 -1.32 10.17
C ILE A 4 -28.79 -1.36 8.78
N ASP A 5 -29.57 -1.67 7.75
CA ASP A 5 -29.11 -1.72 6.37
C ASP A 5 -28.59 -0.35 5.90
N GLY A 6 -29.24 0.75 6.32
CA GLY A 6 -28.76 2.08 6.00
C GLY A 6 -27.42 2.39 6.66
N VAL A 7 -27.24 1.98 7.91
CA VAL A 7 -25.98 2.15 8.64
C VAL A 7 -24.87 1.35 7.98
N LEU A 8 -25.14 0.11 7.57
CA LEU A 8 -24.15 -0.74 6.91
C LEU A 8 -23.76 -0.18 5.53
N LYS A 9 -24.70 0.38 4.79
CA LYS A 9 -24.41 1.03 3.51
C LYS A 9 -23.53 2.25 3.68
N GLU A 10 -23.79 3.06 4.70
CA GLU A 10 -22.95 4.22 5.00
C GLU A 10 -21.54 3.80 5.38
N GLU A 11 -21.40 2.74 6.16
CA GLU A 11 -20.10 2.21 6.52
C GLU A 11 -19.36 1.71 5.27
N LEU A 12 -20.05 1.05 4.36
CA LEU A 12 -19.46 0.62 3.11
C LEU A 12 -18.96 1.80 2.29
N GLU A 13 -19.75 2.88 2.18
CA GLU A 13 -19.35 4.09 1.48
C GLU A 13 -18.10 4.71 2.10
N ARG A 14 -18.05 4.75 3.44
CA ARG A 14 -16.87 5.24 4.17
C ARG A 14 -15.63 4.43 3.83
N LEU A 15 -15.75 3.11 3.82
CA LEU A 15 -14.63 2.22 3.50
C LEU A 15 -14.18 2.37 2.05
N LEU A 16 -15.09 2.58 1.12
CA LEU A 16 -14.75 2.80 -0.28
C LEU A 16 -13.98 4.11 -0.48
N GLU A 17 -14.36 5.16 0.23
CA GLU A 17 -13.61 6.42 0.20
C GLU A 17 -12.23 6.27 0.82
N LEU A 18 -12.13 5.51 1.89
CA LEU A 18 -10.87 5.22 2.55
C LEU A 18 -9.93 4.43 1.62
N GLU A 19 -10.47 3.46 0.89
CA GLU A 19 -9.72 2.70 -0.12
C GLU A 19 -9.11 3.64 -1.16
N LYS A 20 -9.89 4.58 -1.67
CA LYS A 20 -9.41 5.57 -2.64
C LYS A 20 -8.29 6.43 -2.07
N SER A 21 -8.44 6.84 -0.80
CA SER A 21 -7.43 7.63 -0.10
C SER A 21 -6.11 6.87 0.00
N TYR A 22 -6.15 5.61 0.41
CA TYR A 22 -4.95 4.79 0.52
C TYR A 22 -4.28 4.59 -0.84
N LEU A 23 -5.06 4.38 -1.90
CA LEU A 23 -4.51 4.25 -3.25
C LEU A 23 -3.79 5.52 -3.70
N ARG A 24 -4.33 6.70 -3.37
CA ARG A 24 -3.66 7.97 -3.69
C ARG A 24 -2.32 8.09 -2.95
N GLU A 25 -2.31 7.74 -1.67
CA GLU A 25 -1.08 7.79 -0.87
C GLU A 25 -0.03 6.83 -1.40
N ILE A 26 -0.44 5.61 -1.76
CA ILE A 26 0.46 4.60 -2.29
C ILE A 26 1.10 5.07 -3.60
N LYS A 27 0.30 5.68 -4.49
CA LYS A 27 0.82 6.19 -5.77
C LYS A 27 1.85 7.30 -5.60
N ALA A 28 1.72 8.09 -4.55
CA ALA A 28 2.62 9.22 -4.28
C ALA A 28 3.94 8.78 -3.63
N LEU A 29 4.04 7.55 -3.17
CA LEU A 29 5.20 7.06 -2.42
C LEU A 29 6.03 6.08 -3.23
N PRO A 30 7.36 6.09 -3.04
CA PRO A 30 8.24 5.17 -3.77
C PRO A 30 8.07 3.73 -3.29
N LYS A 31 8.18 2.79 -4.22
CA LYS A 31 8.15 1.36 -3.90
C LYS A 31 9.54 0.77 -4.00
N GLY A 32 9.74 -0.36 -3.36
CA GLY A 32 10.98 -1.11 -3.42
C GLY A 32 11.58 -1.36 -2.05
N SER A 33 12.84 -1.72 -2.05
CA SER A 33 13.61 -1.91 -0.83
C SER A 33 15.03 -1.39 -1.04
N ILE A 34 15.62 -0.83 0.00
CA ILE A 34 17.01 -0.39 -0.05
C ILE A 34 17.87 -1.56 0.38
N GLN A 35 18.81 -1.94 -0.48
CA GLN A 35 19.74 -3.03 -0.22
C GLN A 35 21.15 -2.54 -0.33
N GLN A 36 22.01 -3.04 0.56
CA GLN A 36 23.45 -2.82 0.50
C GLN A 36 24.08 -3.98 -0.25
N LYS A 37 24.79 -3.67 -1.32
CA LYS A 37 25.47 -4.69 -2.10
C LYS A 37 26.98 -4.59 -1.83
N LYS A 38 27.54 -5.65 -1.29
CA LYS A 38 28.98 -5.71 -1.03
C LYS A 38 29.71 -6.16 -2.29
N ILE A 39 30.62 -5.31 -2.74
CA ILE A 39 31.53 -5.64 -3.82
C ILE A 39 32.93 -5.43 -3.27
N LYS A 40 33.68 -6.52 -3.15
CA LYS A 40 34.96 -6.56 -2.47
C LYS A 40 34.76 -6.13 -1.00
N LYS A 41 35.42 -5.09 -0.51
CA LYS A 41 35.28 -4.65 0.88
C LYS A 41 34.38 -3.44 1.04
N LYS A 42 33.73 -3.01 -0.03
CA LYS A 42 32.90 -1.81 -0.02
C LYS A 42 31.43 -2.17 -0.17
N SER A 43 30.57 -1.39 0.48
CA SER A 43 29.13 -1.55 0.45
C SER A 43 28.52 -0.44 -0.38
N TYR A 44 27.61 -0.80 -1.29
CA TYR A 44 26.97 0.14 -2.20
C TYR A 44 25.45 0.07 -2.02
N PRO A 45 24.77 1.21 -1.81
CA PRO A 45 23.32 1.21 -1.64
C PRO A 45 22.59 1.20 -2.97
N TYR A 46 21.56 0.36 -3.06
CA TYR A 46 20.68 0.26 -4.21
C TYR A 46 19.24 0.29 -3.80
N LEU A 47 18.40 0.94 -4.60
CA LEU A 47 16.96 0.76 -4.52
C LEU A 47 16.59 -0.38 -5.47
N VAL A 48 16.02 -1.43 -4.90
CA VAL A 48 15.60 -2.60 -5.67
C VAL A 48 14.09 -2.56 -5.78
N ARG A 49 13.59 -2.54 -7.01
CA ARG A 49 12.16 -2.48 -7.27
C ARG A 49 11.79 -3.40 -8.42
N ARG A 50 10.55 -3.82 -8.43
CA ARG A 50 10.03 -4.64 -9.51
C ARG A 50 9.38 -3.76 -10.56
N ASP A 51 9.70 -4.00 -11.82
CA ASP A 51 9.09 -3.33 -12.97
C ASP A 51 8.54 -4.43 -13.89
N GLY A 52 7.25 -4.74 -13.75
CA GLY A 52 6.65 -5.88 -14.42
C GLY A 52 7.26 -7.19 -13.92
N SER A 53 7.80 -7.98 -14.82
CA SER A 53 8.50 -9.23 -14.48
C SER A 53 9.98 -9.02 -14.16
N ASP A 54 10.49 -7.81 -14.40
CA ASP A 54 11.90 -7.49 -14.20
C ASP A 54 12.17 -6.93 -12.82
N VAL A 55 13.38 -7.13 -12.33
CA VAL A 55 13.88 -6.53 -11.10
C VAL A 55 14.90 -5.47 -11.50
N VAL A 56 14.64 -4.23 -11.07
CA VAL A 56 15.48 -3.07 -11.41
C VAL A 56 16.28 -2.66 -10.18
N TYR A 57 17.56 -2.41 -10.38
CA TYR A 57 18.49 -1.94 -9.34
C TYR A 57 18.90 -0.51 -9.67
N ASP A 58 18.46 0.44 -8.85
CA ASP A 58 18.86 1.83 -9.00
C ASP A 58 19.95 2.17 -7.99
N TYR A 59 21.11 2.60 -8.47
CA TYR A 59 22.24 2.93 -7.60
C TYR A 59 21.97 4.25 -6.85
N LEU A 60 22.13 4.22 -5.52
CA LEU A 60 21.86 5.36 -4.66
C LEU A 60 23.12 6.05 -4.13
N GLY A 61 24.28 5.71 -4.67
CA GLY A 61 25.55 6.24 -4.17
C GLY A 61 25.76 7.72 -4.31
N LYS A 62 24.92 8.41 -5.11
CA LYS A 62 24.95 9.86 -5.25
C LYS A 62 24.16 10.59 -4.17
N LEU A 63 23.33 9.84 -3.42
CA LEU A 63 22.51 10.42 -2.37
C LEU A 63 23.29 10.49 -1.05
N SER A 64 23.02 11.52 -0.27
CA SER A 64 23.57 11.63 1.08
C SER A 64 22.89 10.60 1.99
N LYS A 65 23.50 10.34 3.13
CA LYS A 65 22.92 9.45 4.14
C LYS A 65 21.52 9.92 4.56
N ALA A 66 21.35 11.23 4.75
CA ALA A 66 20.05 11.81 5.11
C ALA A 66 19.01 11.60 4.04
N GLU A 67 19.39 11.74 2.76
CA GLU A 67 18.49 11.49 1.64
C GLU A 67 18.07 10.04 1.54
N ILE A 68 18.98 9.10 1.79
CA ILE A 68 18.69 7.67 1.81
C ILE A 68 17.73 7.32 2.95
N GLU A 69 17.97 7.89 4.14
CA GLU A 69 17.08 7.68 5.29
C GLU A 69 15.66 8.21 5.01
N LYS A 70 15.57 9.35 4.35
CA LYS A 70 14.28 9.93 3.95
C LYS A 70 13.56 9.04 2.95
N LEU A 71 14.29 8.51 1.97
CA LEU A 71 13.75 7.58 0.98
C LEU A 71 13.24 6.31 1.66
N GLU A 72 14.03 5.76 2.58
CA GLU A 72 13.66 4.57 3.34
C GLU A 72 12.38 4.80 4.15
N SER A 73 12.26 5.96 4.79
CA SER A 73 11.07 6.35 5.54
C SER A 73 9.82 6.39 4.64
N LYS A 74 9.95 6.92 3.44
CA LYS A 74 8.84 6.98 2.47
C LYS A 74 8.44 5.59 1.98
N ILE A 75 9.41 4.71 1.78
CA ILE A 75 9.14 3.32 1.40
C ILE A 75 8.36 2.61 2.52
N GLU A 76 8.74 2.83 3.77
CA GLU A 76 8.03 2.27 4.92
C GLU A 76 6.60 2.80 5.02
N GLN A 77 6.40 4.09 4.79
CA GLN A 77 5.06 4.68 4.73
C GLN A 77 4.20 4.00 3.68
N ARG A 78 4.76 3.77 2.50
CA ARG A 78 4.05 3.06 1.45
C ARG A 78 3.62 1.66 1.90
N ARG A 79 4.51 0.92 2.54
CA ARG A 79 4.21 -0.42 3.07
C ARG A 79 3.08 -0.40 4.09
N LYS A 80 3.04 0.61 4.94
CA LYS A 80 1.95 0.79 5.90
C LYS A 80 0.61 0.99 5.19
N PHE A 81 0.58 1.87 4.20
CA PHE A 81 -0.62 2.11 3.41
C PHE A 81 -1.06 0.86 2.64
N GLU A 82 -0.11 0.11 2.11
CA GLU A 82 -0.42 -1.16 1.44
C GLU A 82 -1.07 -2.16 2.41
N GLY A 83 -0.57 -2.23 3.64
CA GLY A 83 -1.18 -3.05 4.69
C GLY A 83 -2.59 -2.60 5.04
N LEU A 84 -2.79 -1.30 5.22
CA LEU A 84 -4.10 -0.71 5.49
C LEU A 84 -5.06 -0.94 4.32
N LEU A 85 -4.57 -0.86 3.10
CA LEU A 85 -5.38 -1.13 1.90
C LEU A 85 -5.87 -2.57 1.88
N ARG A 86 -5.00 -3.53 2.19
CA ARG A 86 -5.40 -4.94 2.26
C ARG A 86 -6.48 -5.15 3.31
N GLU A 87 -6.34 -4.52 4.46
CA GLU A 87 -7.31 -4.63 5.54
C GLU A 87 -8.66 -4.03 5.14
N VAL A 88 -8.66 -2.81 4.60
CA VAL A 88 -9.90 -2.16 4.19
C VAL A 88 -10.61 -2.94 3.09
N ARG A 89 -9.87 -3.54 2.18
CA ARG A 89 -10.44 -4.37 1.11
C ARG A 89 -11.10 -5.63 1.65
N ARG A 90 -10.50 -6.25 2.67
CA ARG A 90 -11.15 -7.39 3.34
C ARG A 90 -12.46 -6.96 3.99
N ASN A 91 -12.46 -5.82 4.65
CA ASN A 91 -13.66 -5.30 5.30
C ASN A 91 -14.74 -4.91 4.29
N ILE A 92 -14.36 -4.32 3.18
CA ILE A 92 -15.28 -4.02 2.08
C ILE A 92 -15.93 -5.31 1.56
N SER A 93 -15.13 -6.33 1.33
CA SER A 93 -15.62 -7.61 0.84
C SER A 93 -16.64 -8.24 1.80
N ARG A 94 -16.34 -8.23 3.08
CA ARG A 94 -17.25 -8.74 4.12
C ARG A 94 -18.55 -7.95 4.16
N LEU A 95 -18.42 -6.63 4.12
CA LEU A 95 -19.58 -5.75 4.22
C LEU A 95 -20.47 -5.86 2.99
N LYS A 96 -19.90 -5.99 1.81
CA LYS A 96 -20.64 -6.22 0.59
C LYS A 96 -21.46 -7.52 0.66
N LYS A 97 -20.91 -8.56 1.21
CA LYS A 97 -21.62 -9.83 1.40
C LYS A 97 -22.83 -9.66 2.31
N ILE A 98 -22.69 -8.87 3.36
CA ILE A 98 -23.80 -8.61 4.30
C ILE A 98 -24.86 -7.75 3.64
N VAL A 99 -24.46 -6.66 2.97
CA VAL A 99 -25.38 -5.68 2.38
C VAL A 99 -26.09 -6.24 1.15
N TYR A 100 -25.37 -6.94 0.28
CA TYR A 100 -25.87 -7.39 -1.02
C TYR A 100 -26.04 -8.90 -1.15
N GLY A 101 -25.37 -9.67 -0.33
CA GLY A 101 -25.39 -11.12 -0.41
C GLY A 101 -26.70 -11.78 -0.06
N ARG A 102 -27.59 -11.07 0.62
CA ARG A 102 -28.89 -11.57 1.05
C ARG A 102 -29.92 -11.67 -0.07
N LYS A 103 -29.61 -11.16 -1.25
CA LYS A 103 -30.50 -11.26 -2.39
C LYS A 103 -30.48 -12.62 -3.04
N ARG A 104 -29.64 -13.50 -2.54
CA ARG A 104 -29.64 -14.86 -3.00
C ARG A 104 -30.78 -15.58 -2.41
N THR A 105 -31.79 -15.74 -3.16
CA THR A 105 -32.82 -16.67 -2.87
C THR A 105 -32.56 -17.92 -3.67
N VAL A 106 -32.69 -18.98 -3.03
CA VAL A 106 -32.59 -20.27 -3.68
C VAL A 106 -33.93 -20.66 -4.22
#